data_3bf7575b2c5bfff38b900c7d753ee45d
#
_entry.id   3bf7575b2c5bfff38b900c7d753ee45d
#
_cell.length_a   1.000
_cell.length_b   1.000
_cell.length_c   1.000
_cell.angle_alpha   90.00
_cell.angle_beta   90.00
_cell.angle_gamma   90.00
#
_symmetry.space_group_name_H-M   'P 1'
#
loop_
_entity.id
_entity.type
_entity.pdbx_description
1 polymer ?
#
loop_
_entity_poly.entity_id
_entity_poly.type
_entity_poly.pdbx_seq_one_letter_code
_entity_poly.pdbx_strand_id
1 'polypeptide(L)'
;QGLGGTALEDVLPLDLSAGGGGVLPAIDARGANRVSLTAAGEAHPVMQLAAGADDTKKRWEAVPALASIVPLGGPRPGASVLAVTSGPGGTPRALVAVQRFGEGRSMVFAGEAAWRWRMLLPATDRAYDTFWKQALRWLALPASDPIQLSVAPGTAPGDPLPLRLVARTAAFEPLTDVAVDFRVTSPDGRIESLGGGPDSTRGSDGSYVANARPDHAGVFKVSAEVRRGATL
;
A
#
# COMPACT_ATOMS: atom_id res chain seq x y z
N GLN A 1 -15.07 -24.18 -3.58
CA GLN A 1 -15.74 -23.09 -2.85
C GLN A 1 -14.76 -21.92 -2.82
N GLY A 2 -15.14 -20.76 -3.39
CA GLY A 2 -14.31 -19.57 -3.40
C GLY A 2 -14.26 -18.90 -2.01
N LEU A 3 -13.35 -17.96 -1.84
CA LEU A 3 -13.22 -17.14 -0.61
C LEU A 3 -14.26 -16.00 -0.56
N GLY A 4 -15.09 -15.84 -1.60
CA GLY A 4 -16.16 -14.84 -1.63
C GLY A 4 -17.18 -15.05 -0.52
N GLY A 5 -17.61 -13.97 0.12
CA GLY A 5 -18.53 -13.98 1.25
C GLY A 5 -17.89 -14.36 2.58
N THR A 6 -16.57 -14.49 2.66
CA THR A 6 -15.85 -14.73 3.92
C THR A 6 -15.24 -13.44 4.46
N ALA A 7 -14.91 -13.40 5.76
CA ALA A 7 -14.19 -12.27 6.36
C ALA A 7 -12.82 -11.96 5.72
N LEU A 8 -12.23 -12.92 5.00
CA LEU A 8 -10.99 -12.71 4.25
C LEU A 8 -11.19 -11.85 3.01
N GLU A 9 -12.40 -11.79 2.48
CA GLU A 9 -12.69 -10.99 1.28
C GLU A 9 -12.37 -9.51 1.50
N ASP A 10 -12.67 -8.96 2.67
CA ASP A 10 -12.42 -7.55 2.97
C ASP A 10 -10.92 -7.23 3.13
N VAL A 11 -10.14 -8.22 3.52
CA VAL A 11 -8.69 -8.06 3.73
C VAL A 11 -7.90 -8.19 2.42
N LEU A 12 -8.46 -8.86 1.42
CA LEU A 12 -7.76 -9.11 0.16
C LEU A 12 -7.88 -7.93 -0.82
N PRO A 13 -6.79 -7.63 -1.58
CA PRO A 13 -6.72 -6.45 -2.43
C PRO A 13 -7.56 -6.52 -3.71
N LEU A 14 -8.11 -7.67 -4.06
CA LEU A 14 -8.93 -7.87 -5.26
C LEU A 14 -10.32 -8.38 -4.90
N ASP A 15 -11.30 -7.98 -5.69
CA ASP A 15 -12.65 -8.50 -5.58
C ASP A 15 -12.68 -9.98 -6.00
N LEU A 16 -13.07 -10.84 -5.08
CA LEU A 16 -13.15 -12.27 -5.32
C LEU A 16 -14.50 -12.71 -5.90
N SER A 17 -15.53 -11.89 -5.72
CA SER A 17 -16.91 -12.20 -6.16
C SER A 17 -17.09 -12.01 -7.66
N ALA A 18 -16.37 -11.05 -8.25
CA ALA A 18 -16.45 -10.72 -9.68
C ALA A 18 -15.59 -11.63 -10.56
N GLY A 19 -14.78 -12.53 -9.98
CA GLY A 19 -13.99 -13.49 -10.72
C GLY A 19 -14.85 -14.64 -11.24
N GLY A 20 -14.81 -14.90 -12.53
CA GLY A 20 -15.32 -16.17 -13.08
C GLY A 20 -14.51 -17.32 -12.47
N GLY A 21 -15.18 -18.31 -11.88
CA GLY A 21 -14.48 -19.44 -11.27
C GLY A 21 -13.53 -20.16 -12.25
N GLY A 22 -12.52 -20.83 -11.71
CA GLY A 22 -11.56 -21.61 -12.49
C GLY A 22 -10.23 -20.89 -12.74
N VAL A 23 -9.43 -21.44 -13.64
CA VAL A 23 -8.12 -20.93 -14.06
C VAL A 23 -8.10 -20.68 -15.56
N LEU A 24 -7.38 -19.66 -15.98
CA LEU A 24 -7.12 -19.38 -17.39
C LEU A 24 -5.74 -19.94 -17.76
N PRO A 25 -5.66 -21.05 -18.47
CA PRO A 25 -4.40 -21.61 -18.93
C PRO A 25 -3.73 -20.69 -19.94
N ALA A 26 -2.42 -20.78 -20.05
CA ALA A 26 -1.68 -20.16 -21.14
C ALA A 26 -2.06 -20.87 -22.45
N ILE A 27 -2.86 -20.21 -23.28
CA ILE A 27 -3.31 -20.78 -24.58
C ILE A 27 -2.19 -20.68 -25.62
N ASP A 28 -1.26 -19.77 -25.46
CA ASP A 28 -0.14 -19.58 -26.37
C ASP A 28 1.16 -19.29 -25.59
N ALA A 29 2.20 -20.07 -25.92
CA ALA A 29 3.54 -19.89 -25.35
C ALA A 29 4.17 -18.52 -25.72
N ARG A 30 3.59 -17.74 -26.61
CA ARG A 30 4.18 -16.53 -27.18
C ARG A 30 3.83 -15.23 -26.47
N GLY A 31 2.87 -15.19 -25.55
CA GLY A 31 2.52 -13.91 -24.95
C GLY A 31 1.55 -13.96 -23.77
N ALA A 32 0.69 -14.97 -23.69
CA ALA A 32 -0.27 -15.09 -22.61
C ALA A 32 0.42 -15.35 -21.27
N ASN A 33 -0.11 -14.77 -20.21
CA ASN A 33 0.36 -14.94 -18.82
C ASN A 33 1.82 -14.49 -18.55
N ARG A 34 2.37 -13.57 -19.37
CA ARG A 34 3.62 -12.88 -19.02
C ARG A 34 3.36 -11.80 -18.00
N VAL A 35 4.33 -11.57 -17.14
CA VAL A 35 4.29 -10.53 -16.12
C VAL A 35 4.61 -9.17 -16.75
N SER A 36 3.74 -8.19 -16.55
CA SER A 36 3.98 -6.80 -16.92
C SER A 36 3.78 -5.90 -15.71
N LEU A 37 4.78 -5.06 -15.39
CA LEU A 37 4.68 -4.14 -14.27
C LEU A 37 3.71 -3.00 -14.59
N THR A 38 2.99 -2.56 -13.57
CA THR A 38 2.29 -1.26 -13.60
C THR A 38 3.21 -0.16 -13.11
N ALA A 39 2.82 1.11 -13.27
CA ALA A 39 3.58 2.23 -12.70
C ALA A 39 3.74 2.10 -11.16
N ALA A 40 2.69 1.60 -10.46
CA ALA A 40 2.79 1.29 -9.04
C ALA A 40 3.77 0.16 -8.75
N GLY A 41 3.83 -0.85 -9.62
CA GLY A 41 4.77 -1.96 -9.50
C GLY A 41 6.21 -1.56 -9.73
N GLU A 42 6.47 -0.69 -10.70
CA GLU A 42 7.82 -0.18 -10.97
C GLU A 42 8.44 0.54 -9.77
N ALA A 43 7.62 1.20 -8.95
CA ALA A 43 8.05 1.90 -7.74
C ALA A 43 8.02 1.02 -6.46
N HIS A 44 7.37 -0.14 -6.49
CA HIS A 44 7.09 -0.90 -5.28
C HIS A 44 8.22 -1.86 -4.90
N PRO A 45 8.66 -1.88 -3.62
CA PRO A 45 9.79 -2.73 -3.17
C PRO A 45 9.64 -4.22 -3.48
N VAL A 46 8.42 -4.75 -3.45
CA VAL A 46 8.14 -6.17 -3.74
C VAL A 46 8.55 -6.55 -5.16
N MET A 47 8.46 -5.62 -6.11
CA MET A 47 8.71 -5.89 -7.52
C MET A 47 10.15 -5.58 -7.97
N GLN A 48 11.02 -5.08 -7.08
CA GLN A 48 12.40 -4.73 -7.43
C GLN A 48 13.29 -5.98 -7.52
N LEU A 49 13.62 -6.42 -8.73
CA LEU A 49 14.50 -7.58 -8.98
C LEU A 49 15.97 -7.18 -9.18
N ALA A 50 16.25 -5.88 -9.29
CA ALA A 50 17.58 -5.31 -9.45
C ALA A 50 17.65 -3.94 -8.78
N ALA A 51 18.85 -3.36 -8.68
CA ALA A 51 19.05 -2.03 -8.09
C ALA A 51 18.51 -0.88 -8.97
N GLY A 52 18.41 -1.09 -10.29
CA GLY A 52 17.90 -0.10 -11.25
C GLY A 52 16.52 -0.46 -11.78
N ALA A 53 15.71 0.56 -12.10
CA ALA A 53 14.36 0.37 -12.64
C ALA A 53 14.39 -0.35 -13.99
N ASP A 54 15.25 0.06 -14.90
CA ASP A 54 15.39 -0.54 -16.24
C ASP A 54 15.85 -2.00 -16.16
N ASP A 55 16.76 -2.33 -15.26
CA ASP A 55 17.23 -3.69 -15.05
C ASP A 55 16.15 -4.55 -14.39
N THR A 56 15.38 -4.00 -13.49
CA THR A 56 14.21 -4.68 -12.91
C THR A 56 13.20 -5.02 -14.00
N LYS A 57 12.88 -4.06 -14.87
CA LYS A 57 11.94 -4.27 -15.98
C LYS A 57 12.44 -5.37 -16.94
N LYS A 58 13.69 -5.31 -17.38
CA LYS A 58 14.32 -6.35 -18.23
C LYS A 58 14.26 -7.73 -17.58
N ARG A 59 14.47 -7.82 -16.25
CA ARG A 59 14.38 -9.09 -15.53
C ARG A 59 12.95 -9.64 -15.52
N TRP A 60 11.93 -8.79 -15.32
CA TRP A 60 10.54 -9.22 -15.40
C TRP A 60 10.14 -9.66 -16.82
N GLU A 61 10.65 -9.01 -17.86
CA GLU A 61 10.46 -9.41 -19.26
C GLU A 61 11.08 -10.78 -19.57
N ALA A 62 12.19 -11.11 -18.90
CA ALA A 62 12.88 -12.39 -19.06
C ALA A 62 12.22 -13.56 -18.29
N VAL A 63 11.38 -13.26 -17.31
CA VAL A 63 10.68 -14.29 -16.52
C VAL A 63 9.74 -15.09 -17.43
N PRO A 64 9.79 -16.44 -17.38
CA PRO A 64 8.89 -17.30 -18.15
C PRO A 64 7.42 -17.02 -17.84
N ALA A 65 6.56 -17.19 -18.84
CA ALA A 65 5.13 -17.08 -18.66
C ALA A 65 4.61 -18.08 -17.61
N LEU A 66 3.59 -17.66 -16.87
CA LEU A 66 2.91 -18.49 -15.90
C LEU A 66 2.07 -19.57 -16.60
N ALA A 67 1.92 -20.73 -15.98
CA ALA A 67 1.14 -21.82 -16.54
C ALA A 67 -0.34 -21.45 -16.68
N SER A 68 -0.87 -20.77 -15.67
CA SER A 68 -2.25 -20.30 -15.62
C SER A 68 -2.38 -19.12 -14.68
N ILE A 69 -3.48 -18.44 -14.76
CA ILE A 69 -3.89 -17.37 -13.84
C ILE A 69 -5.31 -17.61 -13.34
N VAL A 70 -5.56 -17.21 -12.11
CA VAL A 70 -6.91 -17.16 -11.55
C VAL A 70 -7.54 -15.81 -11.92
N PRO A 71 -8.63 -15.77 -12.68
CA PRO A 71 -9.30 -14.52 -13.00
C PRO A 71 -10.00 -13.99 -11.76
N LEU A 72 -9.48 -12.92 -11.20
CA LEU A 72 -10.08 -12.18 -10.09
C LEU A 72 -10.68 -10.87 -10.59
N GLY A 73 -11.55 -10.27 -9.79
CA GLY A 73 -12.14 -8.98 -10.07
C GLY A 73 -11.17 -7.82 -9.97
N GLY A 74 -11.71 -6.61 -10.02
CA GLY A 74 -10.92 -5.38 -9.94
C GLY A 74 -10.26 -5.15 -8.57
N PRO A 75 -9.34 -4.17 -8.48
CA PRO A 75 -8.76 -3.78 -7.21
C PRO A 75 -9.83 -3.14 -6.31
N ARG A 76 -9.78 -3.47 -5.02
CA ARG A 76 -10.61 -2.85 -3.99
C ARG A 76 -10.07 -1.44 -3.67
N PRO A 77 -10.91 -0.56 -3.07
CA PRO A 77 -10.46 0.73 -2.58
C PRO A 77 -9.22 0.60 -1.68
N GLY A 78 -8.21 1.42 -1.91
CA GLY A 78 -6.92 1.36 -1.19
C GLY A 78 -5.96 0.26 -1.64
N ALA A 79 -6.35 -0.61 -2.55
CA ALA A 79 -5.47 -1.62 -3.12
C ALA A 79 -4.64 -1.05 -4.29
N SER A 80 -3.44 -1.58 -4.46
CA SER A 80 -2.54 -1.26 -5.57
C SER A 80 -2.25 -2.51 -6.38
N VAL A 81 -2.50 -2.46 -7.68
CA VAL A 81 -2.08 -3.51 -8.61
C VAL A 81 -0.64 -3.25 -9.02
N LEU A 82 0.26 -4.17 -8.72
CA LEU A 82 1.70 -4.05 -8.99
C LEU A 82 2.09 -4.67 -10.33
N ALA A 83 1.43 -5.76 -10.69
CA ALA A 83 1.65 -6.41 -11.97
C ALA A 83 0.35 -6.92 -12.58
N VAL A 84 0.32 -6.92 -13.88
CA VAL A 84 -0.75 -7.47 -14.69
C VAL A 84 -0.20 -8.52 -15.63
N THR A 85 -1.08 -9.34 -16.17
CA THR A 85 -0.73 -10.24 -17.28
C THR A 85 -1.81 -10.18 -18.34
N SER A 86 -1.43 -10.35 -19.61
CA SER A 86 -2.38 -10.42 -20.71
C SER A 86 -3.16 -11.72 -20.62
N GLY A 87 -4.50 -11.59 -20.64
CA GLY A 87 -5.40 -12.72 -20.75
C GLY A 87 -5.74 -13.05 -22.21
N PRO A 88 -6.59 -14.04 -22.45
CA PRO A 88 -7.18 -14.28 -23.76
C PRO A 88 -7.84 -13.00 -24.28
N GLY A 89 -7.54 -12.61 -25.51
CA GLY A 89 -8.04 -11.36 -26.11
C GLY A 89 -7.24 -10.10 -25.73
N GLY A 90 -6.08 -10.25 -25.05
CA GLY A 90 -5.19 -9.12 -24.75
C GLY A 90 -5.63 -8.22 -23.58
N THR A 91 -6.72 -8.56 -22.89
CA THR A 91 -7.19 -7.78 -21.73
C THR A 91 -6.27 -7.98 -20.53
N PRO A 92 -5.68 -6.90 -19.98
CA PRO A 92 -4.84 -7.00 -18.79
C PRO A 92 -5.63 -7.52 -17.58
N ARG A 93 -5.06 -8.45 -16.82
CA ARG A 93 -5.64 -8.99 -15.59
C ARG A 93 -4.68 -8.78 -14.44
N ALA A 94 -5.19 -8.43 -13.28
CA ALA A 94 -4.38 -8.26 -12.08
C ALA A 94 -3.68 -9.58 -11.73
N LEU A 95 -2.35 -9.54 -11.62
CA LEU A 95 -1.52 -10.67 -11.25
C LEU A 95 -1.00 -10.55 -9.82
N VAL A 96 -0.43 -9.40 -9.50
CA VAL A 96 0.05 -9.08 -8.16
C VAL A 96 -0.67 -7.83 -7.70
N ALA A 97 -1.38 -7.94 -6.60
CA ALA A 97 -2.01 -6.80 -5.95
C ALA A 97 -1.70 -6.82 -4.46
N VAL A 98 -1.56 -5.65 -3.87
CA VAL A 98 -1.24 -5.45 -2.46
C VAL A 98 -2.20 -4.46 -1.84
N GLN A 99 -2.42 -4.60 -0.55
CA GLN A 99 -3.25 -3.70 0.25
C GLN A 99 -2.70 -3.61 1.66
N ARG A 100 -2.87 -2.45 2.27
CA ARG A 100 -2.78 -2.29 3.72
C ARG A 100 -4.19 -2.35 4.29
N PHE A 101 -4.37 -3.10 5.35
CA PHE A 101 -5.68 -3.22 6.00
C PHE A 101 -5.50 -3.31 7.51
N GLY A 102 -6.10 -2.38 8.25
CA GLY A 102 -5.85 -2.25 9.68
C GLY A 102 -4.35 -2.06 9.95
N GLU A 103 -3.81 -2.82 10.88
CA GLU A 103 -2.38 -2.83 11.21
C GLU A 103 -1.57 -3.82 10.36
N GLY A 104 -2.21 -4.47 9.40
CA GLY A 104 -1.62 -5.51 8.58
C GLY A 104 -1.45 -5.15 7.11
N ARG A 105 -0.93 -6.10 6.37
CA ARG A 105 -0.77 -6.04 4.92
C ARG A 105 -1.25 -7.32 4.30
N SER A 106 -1.83 -7.22 3.12
CA SER A 106 -2.24 -8.39 2.35
C SER A 106 -1.70 -8.31 0.93
N MET A 107 -1.53 -9.46 0.31
CA MET A 107 -1.09 -9.59 -1.07
C MET A 107 -1.84 -10.75 -1.73
N VAL A 108 -2.24 -10.53 -2.96
CA VAL A 108 -2.71 -11.57 -3.85
C VAL A 108 -1.70 -11.75 -4.97
N PHE A 109 -1.33 -12.99 -5.22
CA PHE A 109 -0.62 -13.43 -6.41
C PHE A 109 -1.55 -14.41 -7.15
N ALA A 110 -2.14 -13.95 -8.26
CA ALA A 110 -3.16 -14.68 -8.99
C ALA A 110 -2.61 -15.68 -10.01
N GLY A 111 -1.29 -15.91 -10.01
CA GLY A 111 -0.62 -16.81 -10.95
C GLY A 111 -0.39 -18.18 -10.37
N GLU A 112 -0.41 -19.20 -11.21
CA GLU A 112 -0.08 -20.57 -10.85
C GLU A 112 1.29 -20.98 -11.40
N ALA A 113 1.91 -21.93 -10.67
CA ALA A 113 3.17 -22.53 -11.05
C ALA A 113 4.36 -21.54 -11.17
N ALA A 114 4.38 -20.47 -10.34
CA ALA A 114 5.51 -19.53 -10.28
C ALA A 114 6.86 -20.23 -9.97
N TRP A 115 6.84 -21.42 -9.34
CA TRP A 115 8.03 -22.27 -9.14
C TRP A 115 8.76 -22.59 -10.43
N ARG A 116 8.07 -22.56 -11.60
CA ARG A 116 8.69 -22.76 -12.92
C ARG A 116 9.73 -21.70 -13.24
N TRP A 117 9.62 -20.49 -12.69
CA TRP A 117 10.65 -19.47 -12.83
C TRP A 117 11.99 -19.96 -12.28
N ARG A 118 11.95 -20.67 -11.15
CA ARG A 118 13.15 -21.28 -10.56
C ARG A 118 13.74 -22.39 -11.43
N MET A 119 12.90 -23.12 -12.14
CA MET A 119 13.31 -24.29 -12.92
C MET A 119 13.70 -23.98 -14.36
N LEU A 120 13.11 -22.94 -14.95
CA LEU A 120 13.29 -22.59 -16.36
C LEU A 120 14.33 -21.49 -16.59
N LEU A 121 14.65 -20.71 -15.57
CA LEU A 121 15.72 -19.74 -15.62
C LEU A 121 17.08 -20.38 -15.29
N PRO A 122 18.20 -19.78 -15.73
CA PRO A 122 19.53 -20.26 -15.34
C PRO A 122 19.67 -20.40 -13.82
N ALA A 123 20.43 -21.40 -13.36
CA ALA A 123 20.61 -21.67 -11.91
C ALA A 123 21.18 -20.47 -11.12
N THR A 124 21.85 -19.55 -11.81
CA THR A 124 22.39 -18.30 -11.24
C THR A 124 21.34 -17.19 -11.13
N ASP A 125 20.20 -17.31 -11.82
CA ASP A 125 19.12 -16.31 -11.73
C ASP A 125 18.40 -16.41 -10.40
N ARG A 126 18.18 -15.27 -9.77
CA ARG A 126 17.56 -15.16 -8.45
C ARG A 126 16.21 -14.45 -8.46
N ALA A 127 15.60 -14.24 -9.63
CA ALA A 127 14.35 -13.49 -9.75
C ALA A 127 13.24 -14.07 -8.86
N TYR A 128 13.05 -15.40 -8.91
CA TYR A 128 12.07 -16.09 -8.08
C TYR A 128 12.34 -15.91 -6.58
N ASP A 129 13.57 -16.21 -6.14
CA ASP A 129 13.94 -16.12 -4.73
C ASP A 129 13.84 -14.67 -4.24
N THR A 130 14.26 -13.70 -5.06
CA THR A 130 14.22 -12.27 -4.74
C THR A 130 12.80 -11.79 -4.59
N PHE A 131 11.93 -12.10 -5.54
CA PHE A 131 10.51 -11.72 -5.49
C PHE A 131 9.83 -12.22 -4.21
N TRP A 132 9.90 -13.52 -3.94
CA TRP A 132 9.23 -14.08 -2.77
C TRP A 132 9.85 -13.62 -1.45
N LYS A 133 11.17 -13.44 -1.39
CA LYS A 133 11.83 -12.88 -0.21
C LYS A 133 11.37 -11.44 0.07
N GLN A 134 11.23 -10.62 -0.96
CA GLN A 134 10.74 -9.25 -0.82
C GLN A 134 9.26 -9.22 -0.46
N ALA A 135 8.44 -10.07 -1.07
CA ALA A 135 7.03 -10.21 -0.74
C ALA A 135 6.83 -10.59 0.73
N LEU A 136 7.53 -11.62 1.21
CA LEU A 136 7.46 -12.04 2.61
C LEU A 136 7.97 -10.95 3.57
N ARG A 137 9.08 -10.28 3.23
CA ARG A 137 9.60 -9.17 4.03
C ARG A 137 8.59 -8.03 4.11
N TRP A 138 7.97 -7.68 3.00
CA TRP A 138 6.97 -6.62 2.96
C TRP A 138 5.72 -6.98 3.78
N LEU A 139 5.23 -8.21 3.69
CA LEU A 139 4.11 -8.71 4.47
C LEU A 139 4.40 -8.77 5.97
N ALA A 140 5.64 -9.09 6.36
CA ALA A 140 6.06 -9.17 7.75
C ALA A 140 6.27 -7.80 8.43
N LEU A 141 6.40 -6.73 7.64
CA LEU A 141 6.50 -5.39 8.21
C LEU A 141 5.12 -4.94 8.73
N PRO A 142 5.03 -4.36 9.93
CA PRO A 142 3.77 -3.78 10.39
C PRO A 142 3.30 -2.72 9.41
N ALA A 143 2.01 -2.65 9.17
CA ALA A 143 1.44 -1.51 8.47
C ALA A 143 1.64 -0.28 9.35
N SER A 144 1.93 0.86 8.75
CA SER A 144 1.89 2.13 9.48
C SER A 144 0.47 2.37 9.97
N ASP A 145 0.32 2.94 11.16
CA ASP A 145 -1.00 3.29 11.68
C ASP A 145 -1.80 4.11 10.66
N PRO A 146 -3.09 3.84 10.50
CA PRO A 146 -3.95 4.63 9.62
C PRO A 146 -3.98 6.12 10.00
N ILE A 147 -3.78 6.42 11.28
CA ILE A 147 -3.65 7.77 11.80
C ILE A 147 -2.23 7.95 12.32
N GLN A 148 -1.49 8.86 11.71
CA GLN A 148 -0.09 9.13 12.05
C GLN A 148 0.09 10.58 12.44
N LEU A 149 0.53 10.81 13.67
CA LEU A 149 0.95 12.10 14.16
C LEU A 149 2.47 12.23 14.03
N SER A 150 2.93 13.28 13.40
CA SER A 150 4.34 13.64 13.30
C SER A 150 4.58 15.07 13.76
N VAL A 151 5.65 15.25 14.51
CA VAL A 151 6.08 16.54 15.03
C VAL A 151 7.51 16.76 14.57
N ALA A 152 7.82 17.95 14.08
CA ALA A 152 9.19 18.29 13.71
C ALA A 152 10.11 18.20 14.94
N PRO A 153 11.33 17.67 14.81
CA PRO A 153 12.27 17.59 15.93
C PRO A 153 12.77 18.99 16.30
N GLY A 154 12.60 19.32 17.57
CA GLY A 154 13.22 20.49 18.21
C GLY A 154 12.91 21.85 17.59
N THR A 155 12.42 22.76 18.37
CA THR A 155 12.26 24.17 17.98
C THR A 155 12.72 25.05 19.15
N ALA A 156 13.15 26.27 18.88
CA ALA A 156 13.45 27.21 19.93
C ALA A 156 12.15 27.76 20.56
N PRO A 157 12.14 28.15 21.84
CA PRO A 157 10.98 28.78 22.44
C PRO A 157 10.52 30.00 21.63
N GLY A 158 9.23 30.09 21.35
CA GLY A 158 8.61 31.13 20.55
C GLY A 158 8.55 30.88 19.05
N ASP A 159 9.32 29.93 18.53
CA ASP A 159 9.27 29.55 17.12
C ASP A 159 8.07 28.62 16.83
N PRO A 160 7.54 28.62 15.60
CA PRO A 160 6.45 27.73 15.23
C PRO A 160 6.93 26.28 15.19
N LEU A 161 6.20 25.41 15.87
CA LEU A 161 6.36 23.97 15.86
C LEU A 161 5.27 23.37 14.94
N PRO A 162 5.61 22.94 13.72
CA PRO A 162 4.64 22.34 12.83
C PRO A 162 4.22 20.96 13.33
N LEU A 163 2.93 20.78 13.51
CA LEU A 163 2.26 19.53 13.81
C LEU A 163 1.63 19.01 12.53
N ARG A 164 1.84 17.76 12.21
CA ARG A 164 1.23 17.12 11.05
C ARG A 164 0.55 15.84 11.46
N LEU A 165 -0.66 15.64 10.95
CA LEU A 165 -1.39 14.38 11.09
C LEU A 165 -1.79 13.91 9.70
N VAL A 166 -1.60 12.62 9.43
CA VAL A 166 -2.15 11.93 8.25
C VAL A 166 -3.25 11.01 8.74
N ALA A 167 -4.46 11.20 8.21
CA ALA A 167 -5.63 10.39 8.54
C ALA A 167 -6.05 9.55 7.34
N ARG A 168 -6.21 8.24 7.55
CA ARG A 168 -6.65 7.28 6.55
C ARG A 168 -7.68 6.33 7.16
N THR A 169 -8.48 5.70 6.31
CA THR A 169 -9.37 4.60 6.71
C THR A 169 -8.55 3.32 7.02
N ALA A 170 -9.20 2.30 7.54
CA ALA A 170 -8.59 0.97 7.68
C ALA A 170 -8.12 0.38 6.33
N ALA A 171 -8.74 0.80 5.21
CA ALA A 171 -8.33 0.44 3.85
C ALA A 171 -7.26 1.39 3.28
N PHE A 172 -6.70 2.29 4.10
CA PHE A 172 -5.67 3.28 3.75
C PHE A 172 -6.10 4.33 2.71
N GLU A 173 -7.39 4.54 2.52
CA GLU A 173 -7.90 5.67 1.75
C GLU A 173 -7.77 6.97 2.54
N PRO A 174 -7.46 8.10 1.90
CA PRO A 174 -7.40 9.39 2.57
C PRO A 174 -8.74 9.74 3.24
N LEU A 175 -8.69 10.18 4.49
CA LEU A 175 -9.84 10.78 5.16
C LEU A 175 -9.76 12.29 4.98
N THR A 176 -10.65 12.84 4.16
CA THR A 176 -10.70 14.28 3.83
C THR A 176 -11.87 15.02 4.49
N ASP A 177 -12.78 14.27 5.12
CA ASP A 177 -14.05 14.73 5.71
C ASP A 177 -14.04 14.63 7.24
N VAL A 178 -12.88 14.85 7.87
CA VAL A 178 -12.72 14.74 9.33
C VAL A 178 -12.30 16.08 9.95
N ALA A 179 -12.74 16.31 11.18
CA ALA A 179 -12.22 17.35 12.05
C ALA A 179 -11.03 16.81 12.84
N VAL A 180 -9.94 17.56 12.85
CA VAL A 180 -8.73 17.21 13.58
C VAL A 180 -8.46 18.26 14.65
N ASP A 181 -8.33 17.83 15.90
CA ASP A 181 -7.96 18.67 17.04
C ASP A 181 -6.62 18.19 17.61
N PHE A 182 -5.61 19.04 17.53
CA PHE A 182 -4.32 18.82 18.19
C PHE A 182 -4.36 19.33 19.61
N ARG A 183 -3.79 18.57 20.53
CA ARG A 183 -3.66 18.95 21.93
C ARG A 183 -2.20 18.92 22.32
N VAL A 184 -1.66 20.06 22.72
CA VAL A 184 -0.28 20.22 23.17
C VAL A 184 -0.31 20.43 24.69
N THR A 185 0.34 19.53 25.43
CA THR A 185 0.46 19.65 26.89
C THR A 185 1.87 20.09 27.22
N SER A 186 2.00 21.22 27.88
CA SER A 186 3.26 21.78 28.37
C SER A 186 3.82 21.01 29.57
N PRO A 187 5.10 21.14 29.91
CA PRO A 187 5.70 20.51 31.09
C PRO A 187 5.03 20.88 32.42
N ASP A 188 4.43 22.07 32.51
CA ASP A 188 3.67 22.56 33.65
C ASP A 188 2.22 22.03 33.70
N GLY A 189 1.82 21.20 32.74
CA GLY A 189 0.49 20.61 32.65
C GLY A 189 -0.56 21.47 31.94
N ARG A 190 -0.21 22.67 31.45
CA ARG A 190 -1.12 23.50 30.65
C ARG A 190 -1.41 22.83 29.33
N ILE A 191 -2.69 22.83 28.92
CA ILE A 191 -3.14 22.21 27.65
C ILE A 191 -3.58 23.32 26.71
N GLU A 192 -3.02 23.32 25.53
CA GLU A 192 -3.42 24.12 24.38
C GLU A 192 -4.09 23.23 23.34
N SER A 193 -5.25 23.64 22.84
CA SER A 193 -5.98 22.93 21.77
C SER A 193 -5.92 23.74 20.48
N LEU A 194 -5.53 23.12 19.39
CA LEU A 194 -5.35 23.74 18.08
C LEU A 194 -6.14 22.95 17.03
N GLY A 195 -7.04 23.63 16.32
CA GLY A 195 -7.73 23.01 15.18
C GLY A 195 -6.77 22.72 14.02
N GLY A 196 -6.83 21.53 13.49
CA GLY A 196 -6.06 21.13 12.30
C GLY A 196 -6.79 21.51 11.02
N GLY A 197 -6.11 22.22 10.11
CA GLY A 197 -6.58 22.47 8.76
C GLY A 197 -5.98 21.48 7.76
N PRO A 198 -6.66 21.24 6.60
CA PRO A 198 -6.09 20.46 5.52
C PRO A 198 -4.74 21.04 5.06
N ASP A 199 -3.76 20.17 4.77
CA ASP A 199 -2.48 20.61 4.21
C ASP A 199 -2.64 20.95 2.73
N SER A 200 -2.83 22.23 2.42
CA SER A 200 -3.03 22.73 1.06
C SER A 200 -1.87 22.44 0.11
N THR A 201 -0.69 22.11 0.63
CA THR A 201 0.50 21.80 -0.19
C THR A 201 0.50 20.38 -0.74
N ARG A 202 -0.35 19.50 -0.18
CA ARG A 202 -0.41 18.07 -0.54
C ARG A 202 -1.74 17.63 -1.16
N GLY A 203 -2.63 18.56 -1.42
CA GLY A 203 -3.93 18.24 -1.98
C GLY A 203 -4.81 17.44 -1.01
N SER A 204 -5.63 16.52 -1.54
CA SER A 204 -6.60 15.74 -0.76
C SER A 204 -6.01 14.38 -0.30
N ASP A 205 -4.80 14.35 0.24
CA ASP A 205 -4.11 13.13 0.65
C ASP A 205 -4.42 12.68 2.10
N GLY A 206 -5.35 13.35 2.78
CA GLY A 206 -5.70 13.10 4.17
C GLY A 206 -4.71 13.70 5.17
N SER A 207 -3.90 14.68 4.75
CA SER A 207 -2.95 15.39 5.61
C SER A 207 -3.58 16.63 6.24
N TYR A 208 -3.34 16.82 7.55
CA TYR A 208 -3.79 17.93 8.34
C TYR A 208 -2.61 18.55 9.07
N VAL A 209 -2.61 19.88 9.19
CA VAL A 209 -1.53 20.64 9.81
C VAL A 209 -2.05 21.65 10.83
N ALA A 210 -1.25 21.88 11.86
CA ALA A 210 -1.40 22.99 12.80
C ALA A 210 0.00 23.48 13.20
N ASN A 211 0.10 24.69 13.77
CA ASN A 211 1.34 25.23 14.29
C ASN A 211 1.16 25.57 15.77
N ALA A 212 1.88 24.89 16.64
CA ALA A 212 2.00 25.26 18.03
C ALA A 212 3.16 26.26 18.20
N ARG A 213 3.17 27.01 19.31
CA ARG A 213 4.28 27.91 19.67
C ARG A 213 4.66 27.70 21.13
N PRO A 214 5.55 26.75 21.43
CA PRO A 214 6.07 26.55 22.77
C PRO A 214 6.74 27.84 23.28
N ASP A 215 6.36 28.34 24.44
CA ASP A 215 6.87 29.60 25.02
C ASP A 215 8.11 29.38 25.90
N HIS A 216 8.45 28.15 26.24
CA HIS A 216 9.61 27.81 27.05
C HIS A 216 10.23 26.45 26.63
N ALA A 217 11.43 26.19 27.09
CA ALA A 217 12.11 24.92 26.87
C ALA A 217 11.52 23.81 27.76
N GLY A 218 11.39 22.60 27.21
CA GLY A 218 10.91 21.47 27.97
C GLY A 218 10.39 20.34 27.06
N VAL A 219 9.84 19.31 27.69
CA VAL A 219 9.22 18.18 26.99
C VAL A 219 7.72 18.42 26.90
N PHE A 220 7.23 18.65 25.70
CA PHE A 220 5.82 18.82 25.42
C PHE A 220 5.23 17.49 24.94
N LYS A 221 4.03 17.15 25.43
CA LYS A 221 3.28 16.00 24.95
C LYS A 221 2.28 16.47 23.89
N VAL A 222 2.37 15.91 22.69
CA VAL A 222 1.42 16.18 21.61
C VAL A 222 0.52 14.98 21.40
N SER A 223 -0.79 15.22 21.32
CA SER A 223 -1.80 14.26 20.94
C SER A 223 -2.75 14.87 19.94
N ALA A 224 -3.45 14.05 19.19
CA ALA A 224 -4.46 14.53 18.26
C ALA A 224 -5.70 13.64 18.34
N GLU A 225 -6.85 14.27 18.18
CA GLU A 225 -8.14 13.60 18.10
C GLU A 225 -8.71 13.82 16.70
N VAL A 226 -9.15 12.74 16.06
CA VAL A 226 -9.76 12.77 14.73
C VAL A 226 -11.22 12.39 14.88
N ARG A 227 -12.13 13.27 14.49
CA ARG A 227 -13.57 13.05 14.54
C ARG A 227 -14.14 13.10 13.13
N ARG A 228 -14.83 12.06 12.76
CA ARG A 228 -15.65 12.03 11.56
C ARG A 228 -17.03 12.56 11.90
N GLY A 229 -17.55 13.52 11.11
CA GLY A 229 -18.90 14.03 11.32
C GLY A 229 -19.89 12.87 11.34
N ALA A 230 -20.79 12.85 12.35
CA ALA A 230 -21.91 11.93 12.32
C ALA A 230 -22.76 12.29 11.09
N THR A 231 -22.82 11.42 10.12
CA THR A 231 -23.85 11.50 9.08
C THR A 231 -25.18 11.24 9.77
N LEU A 232 -26.02 12.29 9.88
CA LEU A 232 -27.42 12.17 10.29
C LEU A 232 -28.20 11.41 9.24
#